data_ca498884f54bffa75fa59877a3b40fb8
#
_entry.id   ca498884f54bffa75fa59877a3b40fb8
#
_cell.length_a   1.000
_cell.length_b   1.000
_cell.length_c   1.000
_cell.angle_alpha   90.00
_cell.angle_beta   90.00
_cell.angle_gamma   90.00
#
_symmetry.space_group_name_H-M   'P 1'
#
loop_
_entity.id
_entity.type
_entity.pdbx_description
1 polymer ?
#
loop_
_entity_poly.entity_id
_entity_poly.type
_entity_poly.pdbx_seq_one_letter_code
_entity_poly.pdbx_strand_id
1 'polypeptide(L)'
;MMQLKTMNLKSISILMILGLAPIFAGAQKNKIDGVAVVIGKNVVLDSDIEKFKKELETQSEGKVKISDCEMLEQLMERKLLAHHAVVDSVTVSKAEIDDRVKRSIAFFVQEYGSEEKAVKAYGFNDIEDLKKELGKVQKEELLIGKEQQKITGDVDLTPEEVRLYFNGLKEKKELPEFPAEVELAQIVLNAIPTDEENKRIIDKLNQIKKDVEENDASFRLKAIINSSDPSVARNGGNLGVITKDTQFIKEFKEVAFSLDEGQISEPFKTIFGYHIILLHKIRGQGREVSHIVMSPEISDDKLKEAKEKLDGIKKDISEGKITFEDAVADFSEDKETKNSGGLIINQYTGESTFDLTRMDPALYGRINELQKGDLSEVFYDETRAGEKMYKLLYMRNRTNTHTADLVDDYVKIQQLALTKKKEETIAKWSKDKITETYVKLGTDYKKCTFKSNWKKDK
;
A
#
# COMPACT_ATOMS: atom_id res chain seq x y z
N MET A 1 -19.02 -30.71 -1.74
CA MET A 1 -18.33 -30.83 -0.44
C MET A 1 -16.85 -30.68 -0.74
N MET A 2 -16.40 -29.42 -0.94
CA MET A 2 -15.05 -29.07 -1.35
C MET A 2 -14.19 -28.91 -0.11
N GLN A 3 -13.19 -29.78 0.05
CA GLN A 3 -12.23 -29.71 1.14
C GLN A 3 -11.31 -28.51 0.89
N LEU A 4 -11.52 -27.43 1.64
CA LEU A 4 -10.54 -26.38 1.88
C LEU A 4 -9.42 -26.96 2.78
N LYS A 5 -8.52 -27.74 2.20
CA LYS A 5 -7.27 -28.14 2.83
C LYS A 5 -6.13 -27.32 2.24
N THR A 6 -5.43 -26.65 3.14
CA THR A 6 -4.16 -25.92 2.94
C THR A 6 -4.22 -24.50 2.39
N MET A 7 -4.91 -23.59 3.07
CA MET A 7 -4.30 -22.26 3.19
C MET A 7 -3.12 -22.41 4.16
N ASN A 8 -1.90 -22.26 3.63
CA ASN A 8 -0.69 -22.30 4.46
C ASN A 8 -0.78 -21.17 5.49
N LEU A 9 -0.99 -21.53 6.76
CA LEU A 9 -1.08 -20.59 7.90
C LEU A 9 0.13 -19.63 7.98
N LYS A 10 1.19 -19.93 7.27
CA LYS A 10 2.46 -19.18 7.23
C LYS A 10 2.47 -18.01 6.22
N SER A 11 1.63 -18.07 5.18
CA SER A 11 1.47 -16.93 4.25
C SER A 11 0.75 -15.73 4.87
N ILE A 12 0.08 -15.91 5.99
CA ILE A 12 -0.58 -14.86 6.78
C ILE A 12 0.44 -14.01 7.56
N SER A 13 1.68 -14.50 7.69
CA SER A 13 2.75 -13.83 8.46
C SER A 13 3.19 -12.48 7.90
N ILE A 14 2.87 -12.15 6.67
CA ILE A 14 3.29 -10.88 6.03
C ILE A 14 2.35 -9.72 6.36
N LEU A 15 1.13 -9.99 6.83
CA LEU A 15 0.12 -8.96 7.15
C LEU A 15 -0.13 -8.73 8.65
N MET A 16 0.64 -9.38 9.55
CA MET A 16 0.52 -9.22 11.00
C MET A 16 1.01 -7.87 11.56
N ILE A 17 0.94 -6.79 10.80
CA ILE A 17 1.47 -5.48 11.22
C ILE A 17 0.44 -4.67 12.04
N LEU A 18 -0.78 -5.14 12.24
CA LEU A 18 -1.88 -4.24 12.62
C LEU A 18 -2.81 -4.69 13.75
N GLY A 19 -2.41 -5.63 14.57
CA GLY A 19 -3.29 -6.15 15.61
C GLY A 19 -3.27 -5.44 16.94
N LEU A 20 -3.59 -4.16 16.99
CA LEU A 20 -4.09 -3.49 18.19
C LEU A 20 -5.63 -3.43 18.08
N ALA A 21 -6.31 -4.56 18.33
CA ALA A 21 -7.75 -4.56 18.40
C ALA A 21 -8.24 -3.65 19.55
N PRO A 22 -9.33 -2.87 19.36
CA PRO A 22 -9.86 -2.02 20.39
C PRO A 22 -10.23 -2.86 21.62
N ILE A 23 -9.63 -2.55 22.76
CA ILE A 23 -9.96 -3.16 24.03
C ILE A 23 -11.29 -2.56 24.47
N PHE A 24 -12.39 -3.26 24.28
CA PHE A 24 -13.61 -2.96 25.03
C PHE A 24 -13.31 -3.22 26.51
N ALA A 25 -13.12 -2.15 27.27
CA ALA A 25 -13.01 -2.19 28.72
C ALA A 25 -14.38 -2.56 29.34
N GLY A 26 -14.73 -3.83 29.25
CA GLY A 26 -15.66 -4.43 30.17
C GLY A 26 -14.91 -4.67 31.48
N ALA A 27 -15.39 -4.11 32.59
CA ALA A 27 -14.84 -4.31 33.92
C ALA A 27 -14.78 -5.82 34.25
N GLN A 28 -13.66 -6.46 33.91
CA GLN A 28 -13.33 -7.80 34.39
C GLN A 28 -12.38 -7.69 35.61
N LYS A 29 -12.72 -8.46 36.64
CA LYS A 29 -11.89 -8.69 37.82
C LYS A 29 -10.42 -8.84 37.39
N ASN A 30 -9.49 -8.12 38.04
CA ASN A 30 -8.05 -8.22 37.88
C ASN A 30 -7.55 -9.67 38.00
N LYS A 31 -7.62 -10.43 36.91
CA LYS A 31 -6.84 -11.66 36.77
C LYS A 31 -5.44 -11.17 36.41
N ILE A 32 -4.45 -11.43 37.28
CA ILE A 32 -3.05 -11.21 36.92
C ILE A 32 -2.78 -12.05 35.69
N ASP A 33 -2.30 -11.40 34.60
CA ASP A 33 -2.00 -12.06 33.34
C ASP A 33 -0.93 -13.13 33.55
N GLY A 34 -1.23 -14.37 33.14
CA GLY A 34 -0.33 -15.50 33.33
C GLY A 34 0.85 -15.48 32.35
N VAL A 35 1.99 -15.97 32.80
CA VAL A 35 3.12 -16.19 31.90
C VAL A 35 2.97 -17.54 31.22
N ALA A 36 2.67 -17.54 29.91
CA ALA A 36 2.53 -18.74 29.09
C ALA A 36 3.90 -19.40 28.83
N VAL A 37 4.92 -18.60 28.47
CA VAL A 37 6.27 -19.10 28.24
C VAL A 37 7.32 -18.00 28.38
N VAL A 38 8.52 -18.38 28.78
CA VAL A 38 9.74 -17.55 28.72
C VAL A 38 10.71 -18.15 27.73
N ILE A 39 11.22 -17.37 26.77
CA ILE A 39 12.19 -17.78 25.76
C ILE A 39 13.34 -16.77 25.75
N GLY A 40 14.51 -17.21 26.23
CA GLY A 40 15.64 -16.33 26.47
C GLY A 40 15.26 -15.17 27.42
N LYS A 41 15.21 -13.96 26.91
CA LYS A 41 14.78 -12.74 27.64
C LYS A 41 13.34 -12.31 27.31
N ASN A 42 12.66 -13.01 26.41
CA ASN A 42 11.31 -12.68 25.97
C ASN A 42 10.27 -13.48 26.74
N VAL A 43 9.11 -12.86 26.97
CA VAL A 43 7.96 -13.46 27.66
C VAL A 43 6.76 -13.43 26.71
N VAL A 44 5.96 -14.49 26.75
CA VAL A 44 4.62 -14.55 26.14
C VAL A 44 3.61 -14.69 27.27
N LEU A 45 2.58 -13.88 27.27
CA LEU A 45 1.51 -13.86 28.24
C LEU A 45 0.27 -14.62 27.73
N ASP A 46 -0.62 -15.01 28.64
CA ASP A 46 -1.89 -15.63 28.26
C ASP A 46 -2.73 -14.69 27.38
N SER A 47 -2.74 -13.39 27.69
CA SER A 47 -3.42 -12.36 26.89
C SER A 47 -2.85 -12.21 25.49
N ASP A 48 -1.58 -12.47 25.25
CA ASP A 48 -0.97 -12.45 23.92
C ASP A 48 -1.59 -13.56 23.05
N ILE A 49 -1.76 -14.78 23.61
CA ILE A 49 -2.35 -15.91 22.90
C ILE A 49 -3.79 -15.58 22.48
N GLU A 50 -4.61 -15.07 23.42
CA GLU A 50 -5.99 -14.70 23.14
C GLU A 50 -6.11 -13.61 22.07
N LYS A 51 -5.23 -12.59 22.17
CA LYS A 51 -5.19 -11.47 21.25
C LYS A 51 -4.84 -11.93 19.82
N PHE A 52 -3.75 -12.69 19.67
CA PHE A 52 -3.33 -13.15 18.34
C PHE A 52 -4.31 -14.15 17.72
N LYS A 53 -4.98 -14.99 18.53
CA LYS A 53 -6.07 -15.87 18.04
C LYS A 53 -7.23 -15.06 17.48
N LYS A 54 -7.70 -14.05 18.25
CA LYS A 54 -8.81 -13.19 17.83
C LYS A 54 -8.47 -12.42 16.55
N GLU A 55 -7.23 -11.98 16.45
CA GLU A 55 -6.74 -11.32 15.25
C GLU A 55 -6.76 -12.24 14.03
N LEU A 56 -6.25 -13.46 14.17
CA LEU A 56 -6.26 -14.48 13.11
C LEU A 56 -7.69 -14.85 12.68
N GLU A 57 -8.60 -15.02 13.64
CA GLU A 57 -10.01 -15.26 13.36
C GLU A 57 -10.65 -14.10 12.58
N THR A 58 -10.36 -12.86 12.97
CA THR A 58 -10.88 -11.66 12.30
C THR A 58 -10.33 -11.54 10.88
N GLN A 59 -9.01 -11.68 10.70
CA GLN A 59 -8.37 -11.60 9.38
C GLN A 59 -8.79 -12.72 8.43
N SER A 60 -9.08 -13.89 8.97
CA SER A 60 -9.55 -15.04 8.17
C SER A 60 -11.06 -15.09 8.02
N GLU A 61 -11.80 -14.06 8.46
CA GLU A 61 -13.28 -14.05 8.48
C GLU A 61 -13.86 -15.29 9.17
N GLY A 62 -13.19 -15.78 10.22
CA GLY A 62 -13.58 -17.00 10.95
C GLY A 62 -13.29 -18.32 10.23
N LYS A 63 -12.60 -18.29 9.07
CA LYS A 63 -12.27 -19.49 8.29
C LYS A 63 -11.15 -20.33 8.93
N VAL A 64 -10.26 -19.66 9.68
CA VAL A 64 -9.12 -20.32 10.36
C VAL A 64 -9.39 -20.35 11.86
N LYS A 65 -9.39 -21.56 12.42
CA LYS A 65 -9.44 -21.78 13.86
C LYS A 65 -8.14 -22.44 14.31
N ILE A 66 -7.52 -21.87 15.34
CA ILE A 66 -6.26 -22.35 15.90
C ILE A 66 -6.43 -22.61 17.40
N SER A 67 -5.84 -23.69 17.90
CA SER A 67 -5.82 -23.98 19.33
C SER A 67 -4.83 -23.07 20.08
N ASP A 68 -5.00 -22.93 21.41
CA ASP A 68 -4.06 -22.16 22.24
C ASP A 68 -2.64 -22.73 22.16
N CYS A 69 -2.50 -24.04 22.09
CA CYS A 69 -1.19 -24.70 21.97
C CYS A 69 -0.50 -24.40 20.63
N GLU A 70 -1.25 -24.42 19.52
CA GLU A 70 -0.69 -24.09 18.21
C GLU A 70 -0.35 -22.60 18.10
N MET A 71 -1.22 -21.71 18.64
CA MET A 71 -0.91 -20.28 18.69
C MET A 71 0.31 -20.01 19.56
N LEU A 72 0.40 -20.65 20.73
CA LEU A 72 1.58 -20.52 21.58
C LEU A 72 2.85 -20.98 20.86
N GLU A 73 2.80 -22.08 20.11
CA GLU A 73 3.97 -22.55 19.34
C GLU A 73 4.42 -21.52 18.30
N GLN A 74 3.49 -20.89 17.59
CA GLN A 74 3.82 -19.81 16.65
C GLN A 74 4.45 -18.60 17.36
N LEU A 75 3.89 -18.21 18.50
CA LEU A 75 4.48 -17.11 19.29
C LEU A 75 5.86 -17.47 19.83
N MET A 76 6.08 -18.73 20.24
CA MET A 76 7.39 -19.22 20.66
C MET A 76 8.43 -19.15 19.52
N GLU A 77 8.07 -19.57 18.31
CA GLU A 77 8.94 -19.46 17.13
C GLU A 77 9.33 -18.00 16.84
N ARG A 78 8.36 -17.08 16.92
CA ARG A 78 8.61 -15.64 16.75
C ARG A 78 9.55 -15.08 17.81
N LYS A 79 9.32 -15.43 19.09
CA LYS A 79 10.18 -14.97 20.21
C LYS A 79 11.57 -15.59 20.15
N LEU A 80 11.71 -16.81 19.60
CA LEU A 80 13.01 -17.44 19.35
C LEU A 80 13.79 -16.63 18.29
N LEU A 81 13.15 -16.29 17.15
CA LEU A 81 13.76 -15.46 16.12
C LEU A 81 14.15 -14.08 16.66
N ALA A 82 13.26 -13.41 17.37
CA ALA A 82 13.55 -12.12 18.00
C ALA A 82 14.71 -12.19 18.99
N HIS A 83 14.81 -13.28 19.78
CA HIS A 83 15.91 -13.51 20.70
C HIS A 83 17.24 -13.65 19.96
N HIS A 84 17.28 -14.51 18.95
CA HIS A 84 18.51 -14.78 18.19
C HIS A 84 18.90 -13.59 17.30
N ALA A 85 17.96 -12.81 16.78
CA ALA A 85 18.29 -11.56 16.10
C ALA A 85 19.19 -10.65 16.98
N VAL A 86 18.89 -10.56 18.28
CA VAL A 86 19.70 -9.79 19.21
C VAL A 86 21.05 -10.49 19.50
N VAL A 87 21.06 -11.80 19.71
CA VAL A 87 22.27 -12.60 19.93
C VAL A 87 23.22 -12.50 18.73
N ASP A 88 22.65 -12.56 17.55
CA ASP A 88 23.35 -12.52 16.25
C ASP A 88 23.69 -11.09 15.79
N SER A 89 23.49 -10.11 16.69
CA SER A 89 23.81 -8.69 16.46
C SER A 89 23.12 -8.07 15.24
N VAL A 90 21.91 -8.53 14.94
CA VAL A 90 21.06 -7.91 13.93
C VAL A 90 20.62 -6.53 14.41
N THR A 91 20.83 -5.52 13.59
CA THR A 91 20.53 -4.13 13.94
C THR A 91 19.38 -3.58 13.11
N VAL A 92 18.58 -2.72 13.74
CA VAL A 92 17.50 -1.96 13.11
C VAL A 92 17.71 -0.50 13.44
N SER A 93 17.77 0.35 12.44
CA SER A 93 17.95 1.78 12.63
C SER A 93 16.67 2.45 13.14
N LYS A 94 16.85 3.57 13.86
CA LYS A 94 15.70 4.37 14.31
C LYS A 94 14.86 4.85 13.11
N ALA A 95 15.50 5.23 12.00
CA ALA A 95 14.81 5.68 10.80
C ALA A 95 13.89 4.61 10.20
N GLU A 96 14.31 3.34 10.15
CA GLU A 96 13.48 2.23 9.68
C GLU A 96 12.24 2.03 10.57
N ILE A 97 12.43 2.16 11.90
CA ILE A 97 11.30 2.05 12.85
C ILE A 97 10.34 3.22 12.67
N ASP A 98 10.86 4.47 12.68
CA ASP A 98 10.05 5.68 12.58
C ASP A 98 9.24 5.70 11.26
N ASP A 99 9.84 5.26 10.16
CA ASP A 99 9.16 5.17 8.87
C ASP A 99 8.01 4.14 8.87
N ARG A 100 8.21 2.97 9.49
CA ARG A 100 7.13 1.99 9.67
C ARG A 100 6.02 2.50 10.58
N VAL A 101 6.37 3.14 11.70
CA VAL A 101 5.39 3.75 12.61
C VAL A 101 4.57 4.80 11.88
N LYS A 102 5.22 5.67 11.08
CA LYS A 102 4.53 6.69 10.27
C LYS A 102 3.53 6.07 9.31
N ARG A 103 3.89 4.99 8.60
CA ARG A 103 2.97 4.28 7.71
C ARG A 103 1.79 3.66 8.47
N SER A 104 2.04 3.05 9.63
CA SER A 104 0.97 2.48 10.46
C SER A 104 -0.01 3.55 10.94
N ILE A 105 0.48 4.70 11.38
CA ILE A 105 -0.37 5.82 11.79
C ILE A 105 -1.19 6.36 10.61
N ALA A 106 -0.56 6.53 9.43
CA ALA A 106 -1.27 6.98 8.24
C ALA A 106 -2.42 6.03 7.85
N PHE A 107 -2.18 4.72 7.94
CA PHE A 107 -3.21 3.72 7.72
C PHE A 107 -4.36 3.84 8.74
N PHE A 108 -4.05 3.98 10.02
CA PHE A 108 -5.06 4.14 11.06
C PHE A 108 -5.88 5.42 10.89
N VAL A 109 -5.22 6.52 10.49
CA VAL A 109 -5.93 7.78 10.19
C VAL A 109 -6.88 7.60 9.01
N GLN A 110 -6.47 6.85 8.00
CA GLN A 110 -7.34 6.54 6.85
C GLN A 110 -8.54 5.69 7.28
N GLU A 111 -8.34 4.70 8.14
CA GLU A 111 -9.39 3.78 8.60
C GLU A 111 -10.36 4.45 9.59
N TYR A 112 -9.84 5.20 10.56
CA TYR A 112 -10.65 5.81 11.63
C TYR A 112 -11.03 7.27 11.36
N GLY A 113 -10.48 7.90 10.33
CA GLY A 113 -10.76 9.26 9.88
C GLY A 113 -10.00 10.36 10.62
N SER A 114 -9.30 10.08 11.74
CA SER A 114 -8.39 11.02 12.43
C SER A 114 -7.46 10.32 13.42
N GLU A 115 -6.34 10.97 13.77
CA GLU A 115 -5.41 10.48 14.81
C GLU A 115 -6.11 10.30 16.15
N GLU A 116 -6.96 11.25 16.58
CA GLU A 116 -7.68 11.18 17.85
C GLU A 116 -8.60 9.96 17.93
N LYS A 117 -9.32 9.66 16.83
CA LYS A 117 -10.21 8.50 16.77
C LYS A 117 -9.41 7.20 16.78
N ALA A 118 -8.27 7.14 16.09
CA ALA A 118 -7.38 6.00 16.12
C ALA A 118 -6.84 5.76 17.53
N VAL A 119 -6.29 6.78 18.20
CA VAL A 119 -5.79 6.72 19.57
C VAL A 119 -6.86 6.16 20.52
N LYS A 120 -8.09 6.68 20.42
CA LYS A 120 -9.22 6.22 21.25
C LYS A 120 -9.64 4.79 20.93
N ALA A 121 -9.67 4.40 19.66
CA ALA A 121 -10.02 3.05 19.23
C ALA A 121 -9.06 2.00 19.78
N TYR A 122 -7.77 2.34 19.85
CA TYR A 122 -6.72 1.47 20.39
C TYR A 122 -6.52 1.61 21.91
N GLY A 123 -7.25 2.50 22.58
CA GLY A 123 -7.24 2.65 24.04
C GLY A 123 -6.01 3.35 24.61
N PHE A 124 -5.30 4.14 23.80
CA PHE A 124 -4.15 4.93 24.24
C PHE A 124 -4.59 6.30 24.76
N ASN A 125 -3.73 6.95 25.55
CA ASN A 125 -4.01 8.26 26.10
C ASN A 125 -3.82 9.36 25.05
N ASP A 126 -2.76 9.24 24.26
CA ASP A 126 -2.39 10.18 23.21
C ASP A 126 -1.66 9.50 22.05
N ILE A 127 -1.35 10.26 21.01
CA ILE A 127 -0.67 9.79 19.81
C ILE A 127 0.79 9.37 20.09
N GLU A 128 1.44 9.97 21.08
CA GLU A 128 2.85 9.65 21.38
C GLU A 128 2.94 8.30 22.12
N ASP A 129 1.97 7.99 22.99
CA ASP A 129 1.86 6.67 23.63
C ASP A 129 1.61 5.58 22.56
N LEU A 130 0.72 5.83 21.59
CA LEU A 130 0.48 4.93 20.47
C LEU A 130 1.74 4.74 19.62
N LYS A 131 2.42 5.81 19.22
CA LYS A 131 3.67 5.75 18.46
C LYS A 131 4.77 4.97 19.19
N LYS A 132 4.91 5.17 20.48
CA LYS A 132 5.90 4.48 21.33
C LYS A 132 5.63 2.97 21.35
N GLU A 133 4.36 2.56 21.48
CA GLU A 133 4.04 1.13 21.49
C GLU A 133 4.20 0.51 20.11
N LEU A 134 3.74 1.19 19.06
CA LEU A 134 4.00 0.79 17.68
C LEU A 134 5.50 0.66 17.40
N GLY A 135 6.31 1.57 17.92
CA GLY A 135 7.76 1.52 17.77
C GLY A 135 8.38 0.24 18.32
N LYS A 136 7.88 -0.27 19.47
CA LYS A 136 8.36 -1.55 20.04
C LYS A 136 7.96 -2.72 19.14
N VAL A 137 6.70 -2.77 18.70
CA VAL A 137 6.18 -3.81 17.82
C VAL A 137 6.94 -3.80 16.50
N GLN A 138 7.08 -2.64 15.85
CA GLN A 138 7.78 -2.52 14.57
C GLN A 138 9.26 -2.89 14.66
N LYS A 139 9.92 -2.56 15.78
CA LYS A 139 11.31 -2.98 16.03
C LYS A 139 11.43 -4.50 16.10
N GLU A 140 10.54 -5.17 16.83
CA GLU A 140 10.54 -6.63 16.94
C GLU A 140 10.30 -7.29 15.58
N GLU A 141 9.32 -6.80 14.81
CA GLU A 141 9.03 -7.31 13.47
C GLU A 141 10.23 -7.15 12.51
N LEU A 142 10.87 -5.99 12.55
CA LEU A 142 12.07 -5.73 11.73
C LEU A 142 13.23 -6.66 12.12
N LEU A 143 13.43 -6.90 13.41
CA LEU A 143 14.46 -7.83 13.88
C LEU A 143 14.18 -9.26 13.41
N ILE A 144 12.93 -9.72 13.56
CA ILE A 144 12.50 -11.05 13.10
C ILE A 144 12.71 -11.18 11.58
N GLY A 145 12.26 -10.21 10.80
CA GLY A 145 12.38 -10.23 9.34
C GLY A 145 13.84 -10.25 8.86
N LYS A 146 14.70 -9.44 9.48
CA LYS A 146 16.15 -9.41 9.17
C LYS A 146 16.83 -10.72 9.59
N GLU A 147 16.44 -11.33 10.71
CA GLU A 147 16.97 -12.63 11.12
C GLU A 147 16.55 -13.73 10.15
N GLN A 148 15.28 -13.77 9.74
CA GLN A 148 14.81 -14.69 8.72
C GLN A 148 15.56 -14.51 7.39
N GLN A 149 15.79 -13.26 6.99
CA GLN A 149 16.58 -12.95 5.79
C GLN A 149 18.01 -13.44 5.91
N LYS A 150 18.65 -13.28 7.09
CA LYS A 150 20.00 -13.79 7.37
C LYS A 150 20.06 -15.31 7.29
N ILE A 151 19.08 -16.01 7.87
CA ILE A 151 18.98 -17.48 7.86
C ILE A 151 18.77 -18.01 6.44
N THR A 152 18.02 -17.27 5.61
CA THR A 152 17.57 -17.74 4.29
C THR A 152 18.21 -17.00 3.12
N GLY A 153 19.19 -16.14 3.38
CA GLY A 153 19.80 -15.29 2.35
C GLY A 153 20.48 -16.06 1.24
N ASP A 154 21.09 -17.18 1.59
CA ASP A 154 21.81 -18.05 0.63
C ASP A 154 20.92 -19.20 0.11
N VAL A 155 19.62 -19.20 0.43
CA VAL A 155 18.69 -20.22 -0.05
C VAL A 155 18.26 -19.89 -1.47
N ASP A 156 18.68 -20.73 -2.39
CA ASP A 156 18.33 -20.65 -3.80
C ASP A 156 17.76 -21.98 -4.29
N LEU A 157 17.21 -22.01 -5.49
CA LEU A 157 16.61 -23.18 -6.10
C LEU A 157 17.22 -23.48 -7.47
N THR A 158 17.58 -24.75 -7.66
CA THR A 158 17.87 -25.26 -8.99
C THR A 158 16.57 -25.56 -9.76
N PRO A 159 16.59 -25.55 -11.12
CA PRO A 159 15.44 -25.95 -11.92
C PRO A 159 14.94 -27.38 -11.58
N GLU A 160 15.83 -28.27 -11.19
CA GLU A 160 15.48 -29.63 -10.78
C GLU A 160 14.69 -29.65 -9.46
N GLU A 161 15.07 -28.84 -8.48
CA GLU A 161 14.34 -28.72 -7.22
C GLU A 161 12.92 -28.16 -7.44
N VAL A 162 12.75 -27.21 -8.39
CA VAL A 162 11.42 -26.71 -8.78
C VAL A 162 10.58 -27.83 -9.37
N ARG A 163 11.17 -28.65 -10.25
CA ARG A 163 10.50 -29.80 -10.86
C ARG A 163 10.10 -30.83 -9.82
N LEU A 164 11.00 -31.16 -8.88
CA LEU A 164 10.71 -32.09 -7.79
C LEU A 164 9.58 -31.59 -6.89
N TYR A 165 9.58 -30.28 -6.57
CA TYR A 165 8.51 -29.68 -5.80
C TYR A 165 7.15 -29.81 -6.51
N PHE A 166 7.10 -29.46 -7.80
CA PHE A 166 5.90 -29.56 -8.62
C PHE A 166 5.38 -31.02 -8.69
N ASN A 167 6.27 -31.97 -8.98
CA ASN A 167 5.91 -33.38 -9.05
C ASN A 167 5.38 -33.89 -7.72
N GLY A 168 5.99 -33.47 -6.59
CA GLY A 168 5.52 -33.85 -5.25
C GLY A 168 4.11 -33.32 -4.97
N LEU A 169 3.76 -32.12 -5.43
CA LEU A 169 2.38 -31.60 -5.34
C LEU A 169 1.43 -32.38 -6.25
N LYS A 170 1.88 -32.72 -7.46
CA LYS A 170 1.08 -33.48 -8.45
C LYS A 170 0.74 -34.88 -7.92
N GLU A 171 1.69 -35.61 -7.37
CA GLU A 171 1.50 -36.93 -6.77
C GLU A 171 0.50 -36.92 -5.60
N LYS A 172 0.55 -35.87 -4.79
CA LYS A 172 -0.37 -35.64 -3.66
C LYS A 172 -1.74 -35.11 -4.09
N LYS A 173 -1.91 -34.73 -5.36
CA LYS A 173 -3.11 -34.05 -5.89
C LYS A 173 -3.34 -32.70 -5.17
N GLU A 174 -2.28 -31.98 -4.88
CA GLU A 174 -2.25 -30.71 -4.15
C GLU A 174 -1.76 -29.56 -5.06
N LEU A 175 -1.78 -29.74 -6.40
CA LEU A 175 -1.41 -28.65 -7.30
C LEU A 175 -2.33 -27.44 -7.05
N PRO A 176 -1.77 -26.22 -6.92
CA PRO A 176 -2.58 -25.03 -6.74
C PRO A 176 -3.41 -24.74 -8.00
N GLU A 177 -4.57 -24.15 -7.80
CA GLU A 177 -5.30 -23.45 -8.85
C GLU A 177 -4.83 -21.99 -8.88
N PHE A 178 -4.43 -21.52 -10.05
CA PHE A 178 -4.16 -20.12 -10.28
C PHE A 178 -5.41 -19.43 -10.83
N PRO A 179 -5.78 -18.25 -10.31
CA PRO A 179 -6.92 -17.50 -10.80
C PRO A 179 -6.69 -17.03 -12.23
N ALA A 180 -7.76 -16.62 -12.89
CA ALA A 180 -7.67 -15.94 -14.16
C ALA A 180 -6.93 -14.60 -13.98
N GLU A 181 -5.95 -14.36 -14.84
CA GLU A 181 -5.13 -13.14 -14.83
C GLU A 181 -5.12 -12.48 -16.19
N VAL A 182 -4.91 -11.17 -16.18
CA VAL A 182 -4.77 -10.36 -17.40
C VAL A 182 -3.54 -9.48 -17.33
N GLU A 183 -2.96 -9.22 -18.48
CA GLU A 183 -1.95 -8.20 -18.69
C GLU A 183 -2.53 -7.14 -19.62
N LEU A 184 -2.51 -5.89 -19.18
CA LEU A 184 -3.16 -4.77 -19.85
C LEU A 184 -2.15 -3.72 -20.28
N ALA A 185 -2.42 -3.10 -21.43
CA ALA A 185 -1.75 -1.87 -21.84
C ALA A 185 -2.79 -0.80 -22.17
N GLN A 186 -2.38 0.47 -22.17
CA GLN A 186 -3.26 1.60 -22.38
C GLN A 186 -2.70 2.64 -23.34
N ILE A 187 -3.59 3.32 -24.04
CA ILE A 187 -3.35 4.61 -24.68
C ILE A 187 -4.18 5.65 -23.94
N VAL A 188 -3.57 6.76 -23.56
CA VAL A 188 -4.24 7.84 -22.83
C VAL A 188 -4.13 9.11 -23.64
N LEU A 189 -5.22 9.80 -23.85
CA LEU A 189 -5.28 11.16 -24.38
C LEU A 189 -5.93 12.08 -23.37
N ASN A 190 -5.22 13.12 -22.96
CA ASN A 190 -5.68 14.10 -22.01
C ASN A 190 -6.60 15.12 -22.72
N ALA A 191 -7.72 15.43 -22.11
CA ALA A 191 -8.48 16.61 -22.51
C ALA A 191 -7.86 17.83 -21.81
N ILE A 192 -7.26 18.73 -22.58
CA ILE A 192 -6.58 19.91 -22.04
C ILE A 192 -7.41 21.18 -22.25
N PRO A 193 -7.40 22.11 -21.26
CA PRO A 193 -8.05 23.41 -21.43
C PRO A 193 -7.44 24.17 -22.59
N THR A 194 -8.22 25.09 -23.18
CA THR A 194 -7.69 25.99 -24.22
C THR A 194 -6.72 27.01 -23.65
N ASP A 195 -5.87 27.58 -24.50
CA ASP A 195 -4.95 28.63 -24.10
C ASP A 195 -5.70 29.90 -23.62
N GLU A 196 -6.86 30.16 -24.22
CA GLU A 196 -7.76 31.27 -23.81
C GLU A 196 -8.27 31.05 -22.39
N GLU A 197 -8.66 29.83 -22.05
CA GLU A 197 -9.13 29.50 -20.70
C GLU A 197 -7.99 29.57 -19.68
N ASN A 198 -6.82 29.04 -20.00
CA ASN A 198 -5.63 29.19 -19.17
C ASN A 198 -5.31 30.65 -18.91
N LYS A 199 -5.33 31.49 -19.95
CA LYS A 199 -5.11 32.92 -19.83
C LYS A 199 -6.18 33.59 -18.97
N ARG A 200 -7.45 33.27 -19.16
CA ARG A 200 -8.57 33.78 -18.36
C ARG A 200 -8.34 33.54 -16.85
N ILE A 201 -7.88 32.32 -16.48
CA ILE A 201 -7.59 31.98 -15.09
C ILE A 201 -6.39 32.75 -14.56
N ILE A 202 -5.30 32.87 -15.34
CA ILE A 202 -4.11 33.62 -14.95
C ILE A 202 -4.46 35.12 -14.76
N ASP A 203 -5.20 35.68 -15.69
CA ASP A 203 -5.63 37.11 -15.62
C ASP A 203 -6.50 37.34 -14.39
N LYS A 204 -7.40 36.40 -14.05
CA LYS A 204 -8.24 36.48 -12.87
C LYS A 204 -7.44 36.38 -11.57
N LEU A 205 -6.44 35.48 -11.49
CA LEU A 205 -5.54 35.40 -10.32
C LEU A 205 -4.70 36.67 -10.16
N ASN A 206 -4.19 37.26 -11.25
CA ASN A 206 -3.49 38.52 -11.23
C ASN A 206 -4.40 39.66 -10.75
N GLN A 207 -5.66 39.68 -11.17
CA GLN A 207 -6.62 40.67 -10.67
C GLN A 207 -6.90 40.50 -9.17
N ILE A 208 -7.04 39.26 -8.69
CA ILE A 208 -7.19 38.98 -7.25
C ILE A 208 -5.97 39.43 -6.47
N LYS A 209 -4.75 39.16 -6.95
CA LYS A 209 -3.51 39.65 -6.36
C LYS A 209 -3.51 41.14 -6.24
N LYS A 210 -3.79 41.86 -7.34
CA LYS A 210 -3.87 43.33 -7.39
C LYS A 210 -4.92 43.88 -6.43
N ASP A 211 -6.10 43.27 -6.36
CA ASP A 211 -7.15 43.69 -5.44
C ASP A 211 -6.72 43.61 -3.98
N VAL A 212 -5.93 42.58 -3.62
CA VAL A 212 -5.42 42.42 -2.26
C VAL A 212 -4.28 43.39 -1.96
N GLU A 213 -3.33 43.55 -2.90
CA GLU A 213 -2.14 44.38 -2.71
C GLU A 213 -2.43 45.88 -2.78
N GLU A 214 -3.34 46.34 -3.66
CA GLU A 214 -3.58 47.76 -3.94
C GLU A 214 -4.90 48.28 -3.36
N ASN A 215 -5.91 47.39 -3.14
CA ASN A 215 -7.27 47.81 -2.75
C ASN A 215 -7.70 47.27 -1.40
N ASP A 216 -6.78 46.76 -0.57
CA ASP A 216 -7.03 46.22 0.77
C ASP A 216 -8.09 45.09 0.79
N ALA A 217 -8.31 44.39 -0.33
CA ALA A 217 -9.27 43.29 -0.37
C ALA A 217 -8.77 42.11 0.46
N SER A 218 -9.67 41.46 1.18
CA SER A 218 -9.32 40.28 1.99
C SER A 218 -8.96 39.06 1.12
N PHE A 219 -7.72 38.57 1.22
CA PHE A 219 -7.28 37.38 0.56
C PHE A 219 -8.18 36.19 0.92
N ARG A 220 -8.56 36.06 2.20
CA ARG A 220 -9.48 35.07 2.70
C ARG A 220 -10.84 35.06 1.98
N LEU A 221 -11.45 36.24 1.80
CA LEU A 221 -12.73 36.33 1.09
C LEU A 221 -12.57 36.01 -0.38
N LYS A 222 -11.48 36.46 -1.01
CA LYS A 222 -11.16 36.11 -2.40
C LYS A 222 -10.97 34.58 -2.56
N ALA A 223 -10.33 33.92 -1.59
CA ALA A 223 -10.17 32.47 -1.58
C ALA A 223 -11.54 31.78 -1.52
N ILE A 224 -12.40 32.13 -0.58
CA ILE A 224 -13.75 31.55 -0.42
C ILE A 224 -14.59 31.66 -1.70
N ILE A 225 -14.49 32.78 -2.41
CA ILE A 225 -15.31 33.08 -3.60
C ILE A 225 -14.76 32.40 -4.85
N ASN A 226 -13.44 32.29 -4.99
CA ASN A 226 -12.81 31.95 -6.27
C ASN A 226 -12.02 30.65 -6.29
N SER A 227 -11.62 30.11 -5.12
CA SER A 227 -10.78 28.91 -5.10
C SER A 227 -11.56 27.63 -5.40
N SER A 228 -10.94 26.77 -6.17
CA SER A 228 -11.45 25.41 -6.47
C SER A 228 -11.14 24.41 -5.34
N ASP A 229 -10.35 24.78 -4.32
CA ASP A 229 -10.09 23.92 -3.17
C ASP A 229 -11.32 23.83 -2.25
N PRO A 230 -11.93 22.64 -2.08
CA PRO A 230 -13.12 22.49 -1.23
C PRO A 230 -12.89 22.85 0.25
N SER A 231 -11.64 22.84 0.71
CA SER A 231 -11.31 23.16 2.10
C SER A 231 -11.45 24.64 2.44
N VAL A 232 -11.45 25.52 1.43
CA VAL A 232 -11.51 26.99 1.63
C VAL A 232 -12.79 27.45 2.31
N ALA A 233 -13.89 26.71 2.17
CA ALA A 233 -15.13 27.01 2.89
C ALA A 233 -14.96 27.00 4.42
N ARG A 234 -14.01 26.21 4.93
CA ARG A 234 -13.71 26.09 6.36
C ARG A 234 -12.53 26.94 6.78
N ASN A 235 -11.42 26.90 6.02
CA ASN A 235 -10.15 27.52 6.39
C ASN A 235 -9.91 28.90 5.71
N GLY A 236 -10.71 29.28 4.70
CA GLY A 236 -10.52 30.51 3.95
C GLY A 236 -9.21 30.54 3.16
N GLY A 237 -8.74 29.39 2.72
CA GLY A 237 -7.48 29.23 2.01
C GLY A 237 -6.25 29.11 2.91
N ASN A 238 -6.39 29.23 4.24
CA ASN A 238 -5.26 29.13 5.16
C ASN A 238 -4.84 27.67 5.34
N LEU A 239 -3.58 27.35 5.00
CA LEU A 239 -2.96 26.03 5.11
C LEU A 239 -2.13 25.86 6.39
N GLY A 240 -2.03 26.92 7.21
CA GLY A 240 -1.21 26.94 8.41
C GLY A 240 0.28 27.00 8.09
N VAL A 241 1.09 26.41 8.99
CA VAL A 241 2.55 26.39 8.83
C VAL A 241 2.97 25.17 8.05
N ILE A 242 3.56 25.35 6.89
CA ILE A 242 4.16 24.30 6.07
C ILE A 242 5.67 24.28 6.24
N THR A 243 6.28 23.10 6.16
CA THR A 243 7.74 22.90 6.17
C THR A 243 8.18 22.21 4.87
N LYS A 244 9.48 22.09 4.64
CA LYS A 244 10.01 21.34 3.48
C LYS A 244 9.57 19.87 3.49
N ASP A 245 9.31 19.32 4.68
CA ASP A 245 8.89 17.91 4.88
C ASP A 245 7.37 17.72 4.79
N THR A 246 6.58 18.82 4.79
CA THR A 246 5.13 18.74 4.63
C THR A 246 4.80 18.19 3.23
N GLN A 247 3.79 17.32 3.17
CA GLN A 247 3.37 16.66 1.93
C GLN A 247 2.61 17.61 0.99
N PHE A 248 3.34 18.58 0.44
CA PHE A 248 2.88 19.40 -0.68
C PHE A 248 3.72 19.07 -1.92
N ILE A 249 3.13 19.27 -3.10
CA ILE A 249 3.83 19.10 -4.36
C ILE A 249 5.01 20.05 -4.46
N LYS A 250 6.01 19.65 -5.24
CA LYS A 250 7.31 20.33 -5.31
C LYS A 250 7.16 21.80 -5.72
N GLU A 251 6.41 22.07 -6.76
CA GLU A 251 6.18 23.41 -7.34
C GLU A 251 5.57 24.35 -6.30
N PHE A 252 4.59 23.86 -5.53
CA PHE A 252 3.95 24.66 -4.48
C PHE A 252 4.95 25.03 -3.37
N LYS A 253 5.78 24.08 -2.94
CA LYS A 253 6.80 24.33 -1.91
C LYS A 253 7.86 25.32 -2.41
N GLU A 254 8.35 25.13 -3.64
CA GLU A 254 9.36 26.01 -4.22
C GLU A 254 8.87 27.47 -4.22
N VAL A 255 7.64 27.71 -4.66
CA VAL A 255 7.06 29.07 -4.63
C VAL A 255 6.85 29.57 -3.20
N ALA A 256 6.23 28.78 -2.32
CA ALA A 256 5.97 29.20 -0.94
C ALA A 256 7.24 29.58 -0.16
N PHE A 257 8.35 28.88 -0.44
CA PHE A 257 9.63 29.13 0.23
C PHE A 257 10.48 30.22 -0.43
N SER A 258 10.10 30.71 -1.62
CA SER A 258 10.77 31.84 -2.29
C SER A 258 10.18 33.21 -1.91
N LEU A 259 9.02 33.24 -1.23
CA LEU A 259 8.32 34.50 -0.89
C LEU A 259 8.89 35.15 0.36
N ASP A 260 8.77 36.50 0.40
CA ASP A 260 8.95 37.30 1.59
C ASP A 260 7.65 37.43 2.40
N GLU A 261 7.75 37.82 3.70
CA GLU A 261 6.58 38.02 4.56
C GLU A 261 5.64 39.09 3.99
N GLY A 262 4.37 38.77 3.89
CA GLY A 262 3.33 39.63 3.31
C GLY A 262 3.24 39.58 1.79
N GLN A 263 4.14 38.89 1.10
CA GLN A 263 4.17 38.79 -0.35
C GLN A 263 3.12 37.80 -0.88
N ILE A 264 2.51 38.16 -2.03
CA ILE A 264 1.68 37.25 -2.83
C ILE A 264 2.50 36.81 -4.06
N SER A 265 2.47 35.50 -4.35
CA SER A 265 3.16 34.99 -5.52
C SER A 265 2.55 35.43 -6.85
N GLU A 266 3.33 35.36 -7.93
CA GLU A 266 2.76 35.30 -9.26
C GLU A 266 1.93 33.99 -9.45
N PRO A 267 0.95 34.01 -10.38
CA PRO A 267 0.25 32.78 -10.75
C PRO A 267 1.22 31.73 -11.26
N PHE A 268 1.18 30.51 -10.67
CA PHE A 268 1.99 29.37 -11.11
C PHE A 268 1.12 28.11 -11.27
N LYS A 269 1.54 27.22 -12.16
CA LYS A 269 0.79 26.01 -12.51
C LYS A 269 1.24 24.81 -11.67
N THR A 270 0.27 23.98 -11.29
CA THR A 270 0.47 22.66 -10.71
C THR A 270 -0.48 21.68 -11.38
N ILE A 271 -0.46 20.41 -10.96
CA ILE A 271 -1.45 19.40 -11.40
C ILE A 271 -2.89 19.74 -10.99
N PHE A 272 -3.09 20.59 -9.97
CA PHE A 272 -4.42 21.00 -9.48
C PHE A 272 -4.95 22.28 -10.16
N GLY A 273 -4.18 22.92 -11.03
CA GLY A 273 -4.54 24.18 -11.66
C GLY A 273 -3.52 25.28 -11.43
N TYR A 274 -3.98 26.53 -11.51
CA TYR A 274 -3.15 27.72 -11.27
C TYR A 274 -3.35 28.22 -9.86
N HIS A 275 -2.24 28.55 -9.19
CA HIS A 275 -2.23 28.99 -7.79
C HIS A 275 -1.66 30.39 -7.65
N ILE A 276 -2.09 31.09 -6.60
CA ILE A 276 -1.34 32.15 -5.92
C ILE A 276 -1.23 31.83 -4.44
N ILE A 277 -0.10 32.17 -3.82
CA ILE A 277 0.19 31.95 -2.40
C ILE A 277 0.44 33.30 -1.73
N LEU A 278 -0.19 33.53 -0.59
CA LEU A 278 0.16 34.62 0.34
C LEU A 278 0.99 34.03 1.48
N LEU A 279 2.21 34.52 1.67
CA LEU A 279 3.03 34.23 2.84
C LEU A 279 2.71 35.20 3.97
N HIS A 280 2.10 34.71 5.04
CA HIS A 280 1.79 35.50 6.22
C HIS A 280 3.04 35.77 7.07
N LYS A 281 3.74 34.71 7.46
CA LYS A 281 4.92 34.79 8.35
C LYS A 281 5.90 33.67 8.12
N ILE A 282 7.17 33.94 8.39
CA ILE A 282 8.23 32.94 8.48
C ILE A 282 8.30 32.45 9.92
N ARG A 283 8.12 31.16 10.15
CA ARG A 283 8.12 30.50 11.46
C ARG A 283 9.31 29.53 11.58
N GLY A 284 10.47 30.06 11.86
CA GLY A 284 11.71 29.26 11.85
C GLY A 284 11.96 28.64 10.47
N GLN A 285 11.94 27.33 10.36
CA GLN A 285 12.04 26.65 9.05
C GLN A 285 10.71 26.50 8.31
N GLY A 286 9.58 26.90 8.91
CA GLY A 286 8.25 26.83 8.31
C GLY A 286 7.79 28.14 7.69
N ARG A 287 6.72 28.05 6.90
CA ARG A 287 6.03 29.15 6.22
C ARG A 287 4.55 29.08 6.55
N GLU A 288 4.01 30.14 7.17
CA GLU A 288 2.56 30.27 7.40
C GLU A 288 1.92 30.86 6.16
N VAL A 289 1.14 30.05 5.43
CA VAL A 289 0.67 30.43 4.09
C VAL A 289 -0.84 30.27 3.94
N SER A 290 -1.39 31.09 3.05
CA SER A 290 -2.71 30.88 2.44
C SER A 290 -2.58 30.74 0.94
N HIS A 291 -3.52 30.04 0.31
CA HIS A 291 -3.54 29.88 -1.14
C HIS A 291 -4.92 30.10 -1.76
N ILE A 292 -4.91 30.39 -3.05
CA ILE A 292 -6.05 30.29 -3.94
C ILE A 292 -5.62 29.41 -5.11
N VAL A 293 -6.40 28.40 -5.41
CA VAL A 293 -6.21 27.57 -6.61
C VAL A 293 -7.44 27.72 -7.52
N MET A 294 -7.22 27.87 -8.81
CA MET A 294 -8.26 27.89 -9.82
C MET A 294 -7.93 26.86 -10.90
N SER A 295 -8.84 25.90 -11.09
CA SER A 295 -8.71 24.89 -12.13
C SER A 295 -9.36 25.40 -13.42
N PRO A 296 -8.65 25.42 -14.55
CA PRO A 296 -9.24 25.77 -15.83
C PRO A 296 -10.33 24.76 -16.24
N GLU A 297 -11.44 25.24 -16.77
CA GLU A 297 -12.50 24.39 -17.27
C GLU A 297 -12.11 23.76 -18.61
N ILE A 298 -12.39 22.48 -18.77
CA ILE A 298 -12.23 21.76 -20.02
C ILE A 298 -13.60 21.76 -20.72
N SER A 299 -13.68 22.42 -21.87
CA SER A 299 -14.93 22.49 -22.62
C SER A 299 -15.37 21.11 -23.17
N ASP A 300 -16.66 20.93 -23.36
CA ASP A 300 -17.23 19.73 -23.97
C ASP A 300 -16.64 19.46 -25.35
N ASP A 301 -16.31 20.50 -26.11
CA ASP A 301 -15.66 20.36 -27.42
C ASP A 301 -14.26 19.75 -27.30
N LYS A 302 -13.48 20.12 -26.27
CA LYS A 302 -12.16 19.52 -26.02
C LYS A 302 -12.25 18.09 -25.53
N LEU A 303 -13.26 17.75 -24.73
CA LEU A 303 -13.55 16.37 -24.35
C LEU A 303 -13.92 15.55 -25.58
N LYS A 304 -14.79 16.07 -26.43
CA LYS A 304 -15.20 15.40 -27.66
C LYS A 304 -14.04 15.21 -28.64
N GLU A 305 -13.20 16.23 -28.82
CA GLU A 305 -12.00 16.17 -29.67
C GLU A 305 -11.05 15.03 -29.22
N ALA A 306 -10.75 14.93 -27.91
CA ALA A 306 -9.90 13.88 -27.35
C ALA A 306 -10.51 12.49 -27.57
N LYS A 307 -11.84 12.35 -27.38
CA LYS A 307 -12.54 11.10 -27.61
C LYS A 307 -12.49 10.68 -29.08
N GLU A 308 -12.89 11.57 -30.00
CA GLU A 308 -12.91 11.31 -31.44
C GLU A 308 -11.52 10.95 -31.99
N LYS A 309 -10.47 11.61 -31.49
CA LYS A 309 -9.08 11.28 -31.81
C LYS A 309 -8.72 9.87 -31.37
N LEU A 310 -9.09 9.48 -30.15
CA LEU A 310 -8.80 8.13 -29.64
C LEU A 310 -9.64 7.04 -30.31
N ASP A 311 -10.90 7.34 -30.67
CA ASP A 311 -11.75 6.46 -31.48
C ASP A 311 -11.15 6.24 -32.89
N GLY A 312 -10.55 7.29 -33.48
CA GLY A 312 -9.81 7.20 -34.74
C GLY A 312 -8.59 6.30 -34.63
N ILE A 313 -7.80 6.45 -33.57
CA ILE A 313 -6.62 5.60 -33.29
C ILE A 313 -7.07 4.13 -33.10
N LYS A 314 -8.13 3.88 -32.30
CA LYS A 314 -8.72 2.54 -32.12
C LYS A 314 -9.06 1.92 -33.45
N LYS A 315 -9.70 2.68 -34.33
CA LYS A 315 -10.08 2.22 -35.70
C LYS A 315 -8.84 1.86 -36.52
N ASP A 316 -7.82 2.70 -36.55
CA ASP A 316 -6.60 2.45 -37.32
C ASP A 316 -5.82 1.22 -36.82
N ILE A 317 -5.82 0.97 -35.51
CA ILE A 317 -5.27 -0.26 -34.93
C ILE A 317 -6.12 -1.46 -35.37
N SER A 318 -7.46 -1.37 -35.27
CA SER A 318 -8.36 -2.46 -35.62
C SER A 318 -8.31 -2.83 -37.12
N GLU A 319 -8.02 -1.85 -37.98
CA GLU A 319 -7.81 -2.05 -39.42
C GLU A 319 -6.38 -2.48 -39.79
N GLY A 320 -5.49 -2.63 -38.81
CA GLY A 320 -4.10 -3.04 -38.99
C GLY A 320 -3.21 -2.00 -39.68
N LYS A 321 -3.60 -0.72 -39.70
CA LYS A 321 -2.81 0.38 -40.28
C LYS A 321 -1.65 0.78 -39.43
N ILE A 322 -1.77 0.63 -38.11
CA ILE A 322 -0.76 0.90 -37.10
C ILE A 322 -0.83 -0.18 -36.03
N THR A 323 0.33 -0.55 -35.45
CA THR A 323 0.32 -1.46 -34.29
C THR A 323 -0.08 -0.73 -33.02
N PHE A 324 -0.51 -1.47 -31.99
CA PHE A 324 -0.83 -0.85 -30.70
C PHE A 324 0.40 -0.17 -30.08
N GLU A 325 1.55 -0.81 -30.16
CA GLU A 325 2.83 -0.30 -29.65
C GLU A 325 3.27 1.01 -30.34
N ASP A 326 3.14 1.08 -31.67
CA ASP A 326 3.42 2.32 -32.40
C ASP A 326 2.42 3.41 -32.04
N ALA A 327 1.14 3.06 -31.88
CA ALA A 327 0.11 4.01 -31.47
C ALA A 327 0.36 4.55 -30.06
N VAL A 328 0.86 3.73 -29.12
CA VAL A 328 1.31 4.19 -27.79
C VAL A 328 2.46 5.18 -27.93
N ALA A 329 3.48 4.84 -28.71
CA ALA A 329 4.67 5.67 -28.88
C ALA A 329 4.35 7.03 -29.51
N ASP A 330 3.45 7.04 -30.50
CA ASP A 330 3.12 8.26 -31.24
C ASP A 330 2.09 9.13 -30.51
N PHE A 331 1.08 8.55 -29.89
CA PHE A 331 -0.10 9.28 -29.44
C PHE A 331 -0.32 9.26 -27.93
N SER A 332 0.13 8.24 -27.18
CA SER A 332 -0.13 8.22 -25.74
C SER A 332 0.53 9.38 -25.01
N GLU A 333 -0.22 10.03 -24.15
CA GLU A 333 0.24 11.16 -23.32
C GLU A 333 0.54 10.75 -21.89
N ASP A 334 0.35 9.48 -21.54
CA ASP A 334 0.70 8.94 -20.23
C ASP A 334 2.21 8.68 -20.12
N LYS A 335 2.87 9.50 -19.31
CA LYS A 335 4.33 9.45 -19.10
C LYS A 335 4.78 8.18 -18.39
N GLU A 336 3.92 7.55 -17.59
CA GLU A 336 4.28 6.38 -16.81
C GLU A 336 4.34 5.12 -17.68
N THR A 337 3.38 4.96 -18.59
CA THR A 337 3.24 3.74 -19.39
C THR A 337 3.75 3.89 -20.83
N LYS A 338 3.85 5.10 -21.37
CA LYS A 338 4.26 5.35 -22.76
C LYS A 338 5.56 4.63 -23.14
N ASN A 339 6.61 4.75 -22.31
CA ASN A 339 7.94 4.19 -22.57
C ASN A 339 8.00 2.66 -22.43
N SER A 340 6.97 2.04 -21.85
CA SER A 340 6.83 0.59 -21.70
C SER A 340 5.78 -0.02 -22.64
N GLY A 341 5.48 0.66 -23.77
CA GLY A 341 4.48 0.19 -24.72
C GLY A 341 3.06 0.19 -24.16
N GLY A 342 2.77 1.14 -23.27
CA GLY A 342 1.48 1.29 -22.62
C GLY A 342 1.21 0.34 -21.45
N LEU A 343 2.17 -0.51 -21.08
CA LEU A 343 2.01 -1.56 -20.07
C LEU A 343 1.60 -0.99 -18.71
N ILE A 344 0.50 -1.50 -18.17
CA ILE A 344 0.00 -1.09 -16.85
C ILE A 344 0.61 -2.00 -15.79
N ILE A 345 1.19 -1.38 -14.77
CA ILE A 345 1.74 -2.10 -13.62
C ILE A 345 0.77 -2.02 -12.44
N ASN A 346 0.52 -3.15 -11.83
CA ASN A 346 -0.27 -3.25 -10.60
C ASN A 346 0.50 -2.59 -9.45
N GLN A 347 0.02 -1.46 -8.98
CA GLN A 347 0.68 -0.67 -7.93
C GLN A 347 0.78 -1.39 -6.58
N TYR A 348 -0.05 -2.42 -6.35
CA TYR A 348 -0.04 -3.19 -5.10
C TYR A 348 0.98 -4.33 -5.12
N THR A 349 1.18 -4.97 -6.29
CA THR A 349 2.09 -6.12 -6.42
C THR A 349 3.40 -5.76 -7.09
N GLY A 350 3.44 -4.68 -7.87
CA GLY A 350 4.57 -4.29 -8.72
C GLY A 350 4.69 -5.15 -10.00
N GLU A 351 3.70 -5.99 -10.28
CA GLU A 351 3.68 -6.89 -11.44
C GLU A 351 2.85 -6.33 -12.58
N SER A 352 3.07 -6.82 -13.81
CA SER A 352 2.25 -6.46 -14.98
C SER A 352 0.92 -7.22 -15.06
N THR A 353 0.72 -8.22 -14.20
CA THR A 353 -0.46 -9.06 -14.18
C THR A 353 -1.46 -8.62 -13.11
N PHE A 354 -2.73 -8.81 -13.43
CA PHE A 354 -3.86 -8.50 -12.54
C PHE A 354 -4.72 -9.75 -12.36
N ASP A 355 -4.88 -10.18 -11.12
CA ASP A 355 -5.84 -11.21 -10.74
C ASP A 355 -7.27 -10.66 -10.89
N LEU A 356 -8.07 -11.27 -11.76
CA LEU A 356 -9.44 -10.82 -12.05
C LEU A 356 -10.35 -10.89 -10.80
N THR A 357 -10.04 -11.73 -9.83
CA THR A 357 -10.83 -11.86 -8.60
C THR A 357 -10.59 -10.72 -7.60
N ARG A 358 -9.51 -9.95 -7.79
CA ARG A 358 -9.08 -8.84 -6.92
C ARG A 358 -9.03 -7.50 -7.65
N MET A 359 -9.49 -7.47 -8.89
CA MET A 359 -9.47 -6.28 -9.73
C MET A 359 -10.55 -5.28 -9.28
N ASP A 360 -10.28 -4.00 -9.51
CA ASP A 360 -11.29 -2.95 -9.37
C ASP A 360 -12.53 -3.26 -10.23
N PRO A 361 -13.74 -3.21 -9.67
CA PRO A 361 -14.97 -3.57 -10.39
C PRO A 361 -15.23 -2.74 -11.66
N ALA A 362 -14.84 -1.45 -11.68
CA ALA A 362 -15.03 -0.59 -12.83
C ALA A 362 -14.07 -0.97 -13.96
N LEU A 363 -12.81 -1.30 -13.63
CA LEU A 363 -11.84 -1.81 -14.59
C LEU A 363 -12.26 -3.19 -15.10
N TYR A 364 -12.67 -4.10 -14.21
CA TYR A 364 -13.15 -5.43 -14.56
C TYR A 364 -14.31 -5.36 -15.57
N GLY A 365 -15.31 -4.49 -15.32
CA GLY A 365 -16.46 -4.31 -16.22
C GLY A 365 -16.09 -3.88 -17.64
N ARG A 366 -14.92 -3.29 -17.85
CA ARG A 366 -14.44 -2.84 -19.16
C ARG A 366 -13.69 -3.91 -19.96
N ILE A 367 -13.17 -4.93 -19.27
CA ILE A 367 -12.25 -5.90 -19.87
C ILE A 367 -12.73 -7.35 -19.79
N ASN A 368 -13.80 -7.63 -19.03
CA ASN A 368 -14.24 -9.00 -18.75
C ASN A 368 -14.54 -9.83 -20.02
N GLU A 369 -14.98 -9.18 -21.10
CA GLU A 369 -15.30 -9.84 -22.37
C GLU A 369 -14.13 -9.88 -23.36
N LEU A 370 -13.06 -9.10 -23.09
CA LEU A 370 -11.92 -8.99 -24.00
C LEU A 370 -11.07 -10.26 -23.96
N GLN A 371 -10.64 -10.68 -25.15
CA GLN A 371 -9.65 -11.74 -25.33
C GLN A 371 -8.29 -11.13 -25.63
N LYS A 372 -7.24 -11.96 -25.60
CA LYS A 372 -5.89 -11.54 -25.97
C LYS A 372 -5.89 -10.93 -27.38
N GLY A 373 -5.38 -9.72 -27.48
CA GLY A 373 -5.34 -8.95 -28.73
C GLY A 373 -6.52 -7.99 -28.92
N ASP A 374 -7.54 -8.04 -28.06
CA ASP A 374 -8.69 -7.16 -28.18
C ASP A 374 -8.44 -5.78 -27.58
N LEU A 375 -9.17 -4.80 -28.11
CA LEU A 375 -9.25 -3.43 -27.61
C LEU A 375 -10.56 -3.21 -26.89
N SER A 376 -10.53 -2.45 -25.79
CA SER A 376 -11.75 -1.99 -25.11
C SER A 376 -12.50 -0.96 -25.94
N GLU A 377 -13.68 -0.56 -25.48
CA GLU A 377 -14.26 0.72 -25.89
C GLU A 377 -13.41 1.87 -25.32
N VAL A 378 -13.43 3.01 -26.04
CA VAL A 378 -12.84 4.26 -25.53
C VAL A 378 -13.71 4.79 -24.39
N PHE A 379 -13.13 5.09 -23.26
CA PHE A 379 -13.85 5.54 -22.08
C PHE A 379 -13.23 6.76 -21.42
N TYR A 380 -14.07 7.55 -20.81
CA TYR A 380 -13.67 8.68 -19.97
C TYR A 380 -13.10 8.22 -18.65
N ASP A 381 -12.05 8.90 -18.19
CA ASP A 381 -11.49 8.75 -16.86
C ASP A 381 -11.05 10.11 -16.31
N GLU A 382 -10.96 10.21 -14.99
CA GLU A 382 -10.55 11.44 -14.31
C GLU A 382 -9.68 11.11 -13.12
N THR A 383 -8.53 11.79 -13.02
CA THR A 383 -7.64 11.63 -11.87
C THR A 383 -8.21 12.32 -10.63
N ARG A 384 -7.71 11.95 -9.45
CA ARG A 384 -8.04 12.66 -8.19
C ARG A 384 -7.66 14.14 -8.22
N ALA A 385 -6.77 14.54 -9.11
CA ALA A 385 -6.37 15.94 -9.31
C ALA A 385 -7.33 16.69 -10.26
N GLY A 386 -8.35 16.00 -10.82
CA GLY A 386 -9.31 16.60 -11.76
C GLY A 386 -8.80 16.65 -13.20
N GLU A 387 -7.73 15.93 -13.54
CA GLU A 387 -7.27 15.78 -14.92
C GLU A 387 -8.20 14.84 -15.66
N LYS A 388 -8.82 15.34 -16.73
CA LYS A 388 -9.80 14.60 -17.55
C LYS A 388 -9.11 13.99 -18.76
N MET A 389 -9.44 12.73 -19.04
CA MET A 389 -8.81 12.00 -20.13
C MET A 389 -9.73 10.96 -20.75
N TYR A 390 -9.35 10.48 -21.92
CA TYR A 390 -9.91 9.27 -22.52
C TYR A 390 -8.84 8.18 -22.56
N LYS A 391 -9.27 6.95 -22.30
CA LYS A 391 -8.41 5.76 -22.27
C LYS A 391 -8.93 4.71 -23.23
N LEU A 392 -7.99 3.99 -23.84
CA LEU A 392 -8.20 2.79 -24.61
C LEU A 392 -7.32 1.68 -24.03
N LEU A 393 -7.93 0.57 -23.61
CA LEU A 393 -7.21 -0.59 -23.09
C LEU A 393 -6.98 -1.61 -24.19
N TYR A 394 -5.84 -2.29 -24.11
CA TYR A 394 -5.45 -3.41 -24.94
C TYR A 394 -5.16 -4.63 -24.07
N MET A 395 -5.78 -5.75 -24.40
CA MET A 395 -5.55 -7.02 -23.72
C MET A 395 -4.30 -7.69 -24.26
N ARG A 396 -3.16 -7.47 -23.60
CA ARG A 396 -1.89 -8.08 -24.02
C ARG A 396 -1.85 -9.58 -23.79
N ASN A 397 -2.36 -10.00 -22.65
CA ASN A 397 -2.48 -11.42 -22.32
C ASN A 397 -3.68 -11.66 -21.40
N ARG A 398 -4.24 -12.88 -21.49
CA ARG A 398 -5.32 -13.35 -20.66
C ARG A 398 -5.14 -14.83 -20.40
N THR A 399 -5.15 -15.24 -19.15
CA THR A 399 -5.18 -16.64 -18.73
C THR A 399 -6.51 -16.90 -18.01
N ASN A 400 -7.07 -18.08 -18.21
CA ASN A 400 -8.22 -18.55 -17.46
C ASN A 400 -7.76 -19.17 -16.13
N THR A 401 -8.68 -19.31 -15.19
CA THR A 401 -8.43 -20.12 -13.99
C THR A 401 -8.00 -21.53 -14.43
N HIS A 402 -6.88 -22.02 -13.93
CA HIS A 402 -6.32 -23.31 -14.31
C HIS A 402 -5.53 -23.93 -13.16
N THR A 403 -5.39 -25.26 -13.20
CA THR A 403 -4.46 -25.96 -12.33
C THR A 403 -3.03 -25.68 -12.79
N ALA A 404 -2.14 -25.44 -11.85
CA ALA A 404 -0.73 -25.11 -12.12
C ALA A 404 -0.10 -26.02 -13.18
N ASP A 405 0.54 -25.41 -14.18
CA ASP A 405 1.35 -26.07 -15.20
C ASP A 405 2.82 -25.67 -15.04
N LEU A 406 3.73 -26.66 -15.16
CA LEU A 406 5.15 -26.43 -14.91
C LEU A 406 5.82 -25.50 -15.95
N VAL A 407 5.29 -25.42 -17.16
CA VAL A 407 5.86 -24.60 -18.25
C VAL A 407 5.31 -23.19 -18.17
N ASP A 408 3.99 -23.08 -18.15
CA ASP A 408 3.29 -21.78 -18.20
C ASP A 408 3.43 -21.01 -16.87
N ASP A 409 3.46 -21.71 -15.73
CA ASP A 409 3.52 -21.12 -14.39
C ASP A 409 4.88 -21.28 -13.71
N TYR A 410 5.95 -21.52 -14.47
CA TYR A 410 7.26 -21.85 -13.89
C TYR A 410 7.70 -20.86 -12.81
N VAL A 411 7.58 -19.55 -13.07
CA VAL A 411 8.00 -18.49 -12.11
C VAL A 411 7.19 -18.55 -10.82
N LYS A 412 5.87 -18.76 -10.93
CA LYS A 412 4.98 -18.87 -9.76
C LYS A 412 5.31 -20.11 -8.94
N ILE A 413 5.53 -21.24 -9.63
CA ILE A 413 5.90 -22.52 -8.98
C ILE A 413 7.27 -22.40 -8.33
N GLN A 414 8.24 -21.76 -8.98
CA GLN A 414 9.56 -21.46 -8.42
C GLN A 414 9.44 -20.64 -7.14
N GLN A 415 8.60 -19.59 -7.14
CA GLN A 415 8.38 -18.75 -5.95
C GLN A 415 7.75 -19.54 -4.80
N LEU A 416 6.78 -20.42 -5.09
CA LEU A 416 6.17 -21.31 -4.09
C LEU A 416 7.21 -22.30 -3.53
N ALA A 417 8.02 -22.91 -4.39
CA ALA A 417 9.08 -23.82 -4.00
C ALA A 417 10.17 -23.13 -3.17
N LEU A 418 10.56 -21.91 -3.54
CA LEU A 418 11.53 -21.09 -2.79
C LEU A 418 10.98 -20.74 -1.40
N THR A 419 9.74 -20.31 -1.33
CA THR A 419 9.08 -20.05 -0.05
C THR A 419 9.09 -21.28 0.84
N LYS A 420 8.74 -22.44 0.27
CA LYS A 420 8.75 -23.72 0.99
C LYS A 420 10.15 -24.09 1.50
N LYS A 421 11.18 -23.95 0.66
CA LYS A 421 12.57 -24.24 1.04
C LYS A 421 13.08 -23.30 2.14
N LYS A 422 12.71 -22.00 2.07
CA LYS A 422 13.02 -21.03 3.12
C LYS A 422 12.33 -21.39 4.44
N GLU A 423 11.06 -21.78 4.41
CA GLU A 423 10.34 -22.24 5.60
C GLU A 423 10.99 -23.47 6.24
N GLU A 424 11.40 -24.45 5.43
CA GLU A 424 12.10 -25.66 5.90
C GLU A 424 13.47 -25.31 6.49
N THR A 425 14.20 -24.36 5.90
CA THR A 425 15.46 -23.86 6.42
C THR A 425 15.28 -23.20 7.79
N ILE A 426 14.27 -22.33 7.95
CA ILE A 426 13.94 -21.71 9.22
C ILE A 426 13.53 -22.77 10.25
N ALA A 427 12.71 -23.74 9.85
CA ALA A 427 12.27 -24.81 10.76
C ALA A 427 13.45 -25.67 11.26
N LYS A 428 14.43 -25.98 10.39
CA LYS A 428 15.66 -26.67 10.78
C LYS A 428 16.48 -25.82 11.75
N TRP A 429 16.73 -24.57 11.41
CA TRP A 429 17.42 -23.61 12.28
C TRP A 429 16.72 -23.48 13.64
N SER A 430 15.40 -23.38 13.68
CA SER A 430 14.63 -23.30 14.92
C SER A 430 14.83 -24.53 15.80
N LYS A 431 14.84 -25.73 15.24
CA LYS A 431 15.09 -26.99 16.00
C LYS A 431 16.45 -26.96 16.69
N ASP A 432 17.49 -26.52 15.98
CA ASP A 432 18.83 -26.40 16.54
C ASP A 432 18.87 -25.34 17.66
N LYS A 433 18.28 -24.17 17.41
CA LYS A 433 18.28 -23.04 18.35
C LYS A 433 17.41 -23.25 19.59
N ILE A 434 16.35 -24.04 19.52
CA ILE A 434 15.56 -24.44 20.69
C ILE A 434 16.45 -25.13 21.71
N THR A 435 17.41 -25.98 21.28
CA THR A 435 18.30 -26.71 22.20
C THR A 435 19.21 -25.79 23.00
N GLU A 436 19.66 -24.68 22.39
CA GLU A 436 20.59 -23.71 22.96
C GLU A 436 19.91 -22.62 23.79
N THR A 437 18.61 -22.38 23.57
CA THR A 437 17.90 -21.25 24.17
C THR A 437 17.19 -21.68 25.45
N TYR A 438 17.24 -20.84 26.49
CA TYR A 438 16.43 -21.07 27.68
C TYR A 438 14.94 -21.00 27.37
N VAL A 439 14.20 -22.09 27.64
CA VAL A 439 12.74 -22.16 27.47
C VAL A 439 12.10 -22.64 28.76
N LYS A 440 11.11 -21.91 29.27
CA LYS A 440 10.32 -22.30 30.45
C LYS A 440 8.83 -22.10 30.18
N LEU A 441 8.12 -23.21 30.00
CA LEU A 441 6.67 -23.23 29.82
C LEU A 441 5.92 -22.99 31.13
N GLY A 442 4.86 -22.22 31.09
CA GLY A 442 3.87 -22.09 32.14
C GLY A 442 3.18 -23.43 32.43
N THR A 443 2.65 -23.56 33.65
CA THR A 443 2.07 -24.84 34.10
C THR A 443 0.95 -25.33 33.18
N ASP A 444 0.08 -24.43 32.74
CA ASP A 444 -1.09 -24.75 31.95
C ASP A 444 -0.74 -25.25 30.51
N TYR A 445 0.43 -24.88 30.02
CA TYR A 445 0.89 -25.23 28.67
C TYR A 445 1.83 -26.43 28.61
N LYS A 446 2.22 -27.00 29.76
CA LYS A 446 3.00 -28.25 29.80
C LYS A 446 2.28 -29.44 29.17
N LYS A 447 0.94 -29.41 29.13
CA LYS A 447 0.11 -30.40 28.49
C LYS A 447 0.07 -30.32 26.97
N CYS A 448 0.47 -29.17 26.38
CA CYS A 448 0.46 -28.98 24.94
C CYS A 448 1.36 -29.96 24.20
N THR A 449 0.94 -30.45 23.05
CA THR A 449 1.78 -31.16 22.10
C THR A 449 2.27 -30.17 21.05
N PHE A 450 3.57 -30.04 20.91
CA PHE A 450 4.23 -29.15 19.96
C PHE A 450 4.86 -29.93 18.83
N LYS A 451 5.01 -29.29 17.66
CA LYS A 451 5.71 -29.87 16.49
C LYS A 451 7.23 -29.95 16.71
N SER A 452 7.76 -29.00 17.47
CA SER A 452 9.18 -28.94 17.84
C SER A 452 9.39 -29.27 19.33
N ASN A 453 10.59 -29.72 19.71
CA ASN A 453 10.88 -30.17 21.08
C ASN A 453 11.11 -28.97 22.04
N TRP A 454 10.05 -28.19 22.27
CA TRP A 454 10.07 -27.05 23.20
C TRP A 454 10.19 -27.44 24.68
N LYS A 455 9.81 -28.69 25.00
CA LYS A 455 9.82 -29.17 26.39
C LYS A 455 11.22 -29.58 26.87
N LYS A 456 12.15 -29.78 25.92
CA LYS A 456 13.51 -30.26 26.19
C LYS A 456 13.44 -31.49 27.11
N ASP A 457 13.01 -32.61 26.55
CA ASP A 457 13.02 -33.86 27.31
C ASP A 457 14.36 -34.05 27.99
N LYS A 458 14.33 -34.18 29.34
CA LYS A 458 15.50 -34.38 30.17
C LYS A 458 16.06 -35.78 29.97
#